data_8073f75b5021e191a7a35f336f29a15a
#
_entry.id   8073f75b5021e191a7a35f336f29a15a
#
_cell.length_a   1.000
_cell.length_b   1.000
_cell.length_c   1.000
_cell.angle_alpha   90.00
_cell.angle_beta   90.00
_cell.angle_gamma   90.00
#
_symmetry.space_group_name_H-M   'P 1'
#
loop_
_entity.id
_entity.type
_entity.pdbx_description
1 polymer ?
#
loop_
_entity_poly.entity_id
_entity_poly.type
_entity_poly.pdbx_seq_one_letter_code
_entity_poly.pdbx_strand_id
1 'polypeptide(L)'
;MDSKQLKNFELDIKKLYEKKKIKAPIHLSGNNENQLIKIFKRINKKDWVFSSWRSHYHALLHGISKKELKKQIVNGKSMSICSKKPKFFSSSIVGGTLPIALGVAMSNKLKKNNEKVWVFIGDMTYETGVFHECHKYAIQNNLKIYFVVEDNNMSTNTPTTSVWGRKTKKLKNVIRYFYKREYPHHGTGSWVLF
;
A
#
# COMPACT_ATOMS: atom_id res chain seq x y z
N MET A 1 -16.47 5.48 -0.75
CA MET A 1 -15.81 6.24 0.34
C MET A 1 -15.14 7.44 -0.29
N ASP A 2 -15.32 8.61 0.27
CA ASP A 2 -14.74 9.86 -0.20
C ASP A 2 -13.47 10.25 0.60
N SER A 3 -12.77 11.30 0.16
CA SER A 3 -11.52 11.78 0.78
C SER A 3 -11.72 12.20 2.25
N LYS A 4 -12.85 12.85 2.58
CA LYS A 4 -13.17 13.27 3.95
C LYS A 4 -13.32 12.07 4.90
N GLN A 5 -13.96 11.02 4.42
CA GLN A 5 -14.15 9.78 5.19
C GLN A 5 -12.84 9.05 5.45
N LEU A 6 -11.90 9.05 4.49
CA LEU A 6 -10.56 8.50 4.65
C LEU A 6 -9.75 9.30 5.68
N LYS A 7 -9.70 10.62 5.53
CA LYS A 7 -9.00 11.51 6.47
C LYS A 7 -9.55 11.39 7.90
N ASN A 8 -10.86 11.37 8.07
CA ASN A 8 -11.49 11.21 9.37
C ASN A 8 -11.11 9.88 10.04
N PHE A 9 -10.97 8.80 9.26
CA PHE A 9 -10.51 7.53 9.81
C PHE A 9 -9.07 7.62 10.34
N GLU A 10 -8.15 8.22 9.56
CA GLU A 10 -6.75 8.40 10.01
C GLU A 10 -6.66 9.33 11.23
N LEU A 11 -7.45 10.39 11.28
CA LEU A 11 -7.53 11.26 12.46
C LEU A 11 -8.01 10.50 13.72
N ASP A 12 -8.94 9.56 13.56
CA ASP A 12 -9.40 8.70 14.65
C ASP A 12 -8.27 7.73 15.10
N ILE A 13 -7.55 7.13 14.16
CA ILE A 13 -6.38 6.30 14.49
C ILE A 13 -5.29 7.13 15.17
N LYS A 14 -4.99 8.33 14.67
CA LYS A 14 -4.05 9.27 15.29
C LYS A 14 -4.41 9.53 16.76
N LYS A 15 -5.65 9.89 17.04
CA LYS A 15 -6.15 10.13 18.40
C LYS A 15 -5.98 8.90 19.32
N LEU A 16 -6.24 7.71 18.80
CA LEU A 16 -6.08 6.47 19.58
C LEU A 16 -4.61 6.19 19.90
N TYR A 17 -3.73 6.44 18.95
CA TYR A 17 -2.29 6.28 19.14
C TYR A 17 -1.76 7.25 20.20
N GLU A 18 -2.11 8.54 20.09
CA GLU A 18 -1.73 9.57 21.07
C GLU A 18 -2.29 9.31 22.47
N LYS A 19 -3.45 8.64 22.56
CA LYS A 19 -4.02 8.15 23.82
C LYS A 19 -3.44 6.81 24.31
N LYS A 20 -2.33 6.34 23.69
CA LYS A 20 -1.64 5.07 24.05
C LYS A 20 -2.52 3.82 23.92
N LYS A 21 -3.57 3.86 23.11
CA LYS A 21 -4.45 2.70 22.87
C LYS A 21 -3.90 1.74 21.81
N ILE A 22 -2.90 2.18 21.03
CA ILE A 22 -2.23 1.38 20.03
C ILE A 22 -0.75 1.30 20.42
N LYS A 23 -0.33 0.15 20.94
CA LYS A 23 1.05 -0.09 21.43
C LYS A 23 1.95 -0.72 20.35
N ALA A 24 1.85 -0.20 19.13
CA ALA A 24 2.63 -0.67 17.99
C ALA A 24 2.87 0.49 17.03
N PRO A 25 3.92 0.47 16.21
CA PRO A 25 4.16 1.49 15.20
C PRO A 25 2.99 1.62 14.24
N ILE A 26 2.60 2.86 13.93
CA ILE A 26 1.61 3.18 12.91
C ILE A 26 2.23 4.04 11.82
N HIS A 27 1.71 3.93 10.60
CA HIS A 27 2.13 4.70 9.45
C HIS A 27 0.89 5.30 8.80
N LEU A 28 0.62 6.57 9.12
CA LEU A 28 -0.57 7.26 8.65
C LEU A 28 -0.42 7.68 7.19
N SER A 29 -1.52 7.59 6.45
CA SER A 29 -1.67 8.12 5.09
C SER A 29 -2.15 9.57 5.13
N GLY A 30 -1.89 10.31 4.07
CA GLY A 30 -2.37 11.69 3.92
C GLY A 30 -1.93 12.27 2.59
N ASN A 31 -2.78 13.14 2.04
CA ASN A 31 -2.57 13.87 0.79
C ASN A 31 -2.53 13.02 -0.50
N ASN A 32 -2.92 11.74 -0.44
CA ASN A 32 -3.02 10.85 -1.59
C ASN A 32 -4.43 10.25 -1.77
N GLU A 33 -5.42 10.73 -1.04
CA GLU A 33 -6.78 10.20 -1.03
C GLU A 33 -7.41 10.18 -2.42
N ASN A 34 -7.33 11.31 -3.12
CA ASN A 34 -7.96 11.47 -4.43
C ASN A 34 -7.35 10.56 -5.49
N GLN A 35 -6.01 10.39 -5.47
CA GLN A 35 -5.29 9.48 -6.34
C GLN A 35 -5.72 8.03 -6.08
N LEU A 36 -5.76 7.63 -4.82
CA LEU A 36 -6.19 6.28 -4.43
C LEU A 36 -7.65 6.03 -4.79
N ILE A 37 -8.57 6.95 -4.49
CA ILE A 37 -9.98 6.82 -4.86
C ILE A 37 -10.12 6.59 -6.38
N LYS A 38 -9.37 7.36 -7.19
CA LYS A 38 -9.38 7.24 -8.65
C LYS A 38 -8.85 5.87 -9.11
N ILE A 39 -7.79 5.37 -8.49
CA ILE A 39 -7.20 4.06 -8.82
C ILE A 39 -8.15 2.93 -8.39
N PHE A 40 -8.72 3.00 -7.20
CA PHE A 40 -9.61 1.95 -6.67
C PHE A 40 -10.93 1.82 -7.44
N LYS A 41 -11.35 2.83 -8.21
CA LYS A 41 -12.46 2.69 -9.19
C LYS A 41 -12.16 1.66 -10.29
N ARG A 42 -10.89 1.31 -10.53
CA ARG A 42 -10.44 0.33 -11.52
C ARG A 42 -10.23 -1.07 -10.92
N ILE A 43 -10.27 -1.21 -9.60
CA ILE A 43 -10.03 -2.44 -8.87
C ILE A 43 -11.36 -3.11 -8.58
N ASN A 44 -11.49 -4.37 -8.98
CA ASN A 44 -12.68 -5.15 -8.68
C ASN A 44 -12.60 -5.69 -7.24
N LYS A 45 -13.73 -5.85 -6.57
CA LYS A 45 -13.79 -6.44 -5.21
C LYS A 45 -13.27 -7.87 -5.13
N LYS A 46 -13.21 -8.59 -6.24
CA LYS A 46 -12.65 -9.95 -6.34
C LYS A 46 -11.13 -9.96 -6.52
N ASP A 47 -10.55 -8.83 -6.95
CA ASP A 47 -9.11 -8.71 -7.19
C ASP A 47 -8.33 -8.85 -5.88
N TRP A 48 -7.07 -9.24 -5.98
CA TRP A 48 -6.14 -9.18 -4.86
C TRP A 48 -5.51 -7.79 -4.76
N VAL A 49 -5.42 -7.26 -3.55
CA VAL A 49 -4.69 -6.03 -3.25
C VAL A 49 -3.58 -6.34 -2.25
N PHE A 50 -2.35 -6.05 -2.67
CA PHE A 50 -1.14 -6.09 -1.85
C PHE A 50 -0.66 -4.68 -1.58
N SER A 51 -0.22 -4.40 -0.35
CA SER A 51 0.24 -3.07 0.03
C SER A 51 1.47 -3.14 0.95
N SER A 52 2.14 -2.00 1.07
CA SER A 52 3.17 -1.78 2.07
C SER A 52 2.54 -1.45 3.44
N TRP A 53 3.35 -1.00 4.38
CA TRP A 53 2.91 -0.65 5.75
C TRP A 53 1.94 0.54 5.85
N ARG A 54 1.92 1.47 4.87
CA ARG A 54 0.99 2.61 4.85
C ARG A 54 -0.28 2.23 4.08
N SER A 55 -1.08 1.34 4.65
CA SER A 55 -2.10 0.59 3.92
C SER A 55 -3.55 0.84 4.36
N HIS A 56 -3.80 1.73 5.32
CA HIS A 56 -5.14 1.92 5.86
C HIS A 56 -6.15 2.37 4.80
N TYR A 57 -5.80 3.35 3.96
CA TYR A 57 -6.67 3.80 2.87
C TYR A 57 -6.92 2.70 1.84
N HIS A 58 -5.89 1.92 1.50
CA HIS A 58 -6.03 0.79 0.58
C HIS A 58 -7.03 -0.25 1.11
N ALA A 59 -6.90 -0.61 2.38
CA ALA A 59 -7.76 -1.56 3.06
C ALA A 59 -9.23 -1.10 3.06
N LEU A 60 -9.48 0.17 3.40
CA LEU A 60 -10.80 0.77 3.40
C LEU A 60 -11.42 0.84 1.99
N LEU A 61 -10.65 1.30 1.02
CA LEU A 61 -11.12 1.44 -0.37
C LEU A 61 -11.37 0.08 -1.03
N HIS A 62 -10.63 -0.94 -0.65
CA HIS A 62 -10.88 -2.30 -1.12
C HIS A 62 -12.10 -2.94 -0.47
N GLY A 63 -12.58 -2.42 0.68
CA GLY A 63 -13.83 -2.83 1.29
C GLY A 63 -13.73 -3.48 2.67
N ILE A 64 -12.55 -3.44 3.33
CA ILE A 64 -12.47 -3.78 4.76
C ILE A 64 -13.26 -2.73 5.54
N SER A 65 -14.16 -3.16 6.42
CA SER A 65 -14.98 -2.24 7.19
C SER A 65 -14.11 -1.42 8.18
N LYS A 66 -14.53 -0.18 8.47
CA LYS A 66 -13.85 0.68 9.46
C LYS A 66 -13.69 -0.02 10.80
N LYS A 67 -14.71 -0.76 11.25
CA LYS A 67 -14.71 -1.50 12.51
C LYS A 67 -13.66 -2.59 12.52
N GLU A 68 -13.61 -3.41 11.47
CA GLU A 68 -12.63 -4.51 11.36
C GLU A 68 -11.20 -3.98 11.24
N LEU A 69 -10.98 -2.97 10.39
CA LEU A 69 -9.66 -2.36 10.23
C LEU A 69 -9.16 -1.74 11.54
N LYS A 70 -10.01 -0.99 12.23
CA LYS A 70 -9.68 -0.39 13.55
C LYS A 70 -9.31 -1.47 14.58
N LYS A 71 -10.06 -2.59 14.62
CA LYS A 71 -9.73 -3.73 15.48
C LYS A 71 -8.34 -4.29 15.18
N GLN A 72 -7.98 -4.51 13.90
CA GLN A 72 -6.65 -5.00 13.54
C GLN A 72 -5.56 -4.01 13.94
N ILE A 73 -5.75 -2.70 13.71
CA ILE A 73 -4.79 -1.65 14.06
C ILE A 73 -4.57 -1.58 15.57
N VAL A 74 -5.63 -1.58 16.38
CA VAL A 74 -5.55 -1.55 17.85
C VAL A 74 -4.82 -2.79 18.38
N ASN A 75 -4.98 -3.94 17.72
CA ASN A 75 -4.26 -5.18 18.03
C ASN A 75 -2.82 -5.21 17.46
N GLY A 76 -2.23 -4.07 17.09
CA GLY A 76 -0.84 -3.96 16.66
C GLY A 76 -0.58 -4.36 15.20
N LYS A 77 -1.62 -4.62 14.40
CA LYS A 77 -1.48 -5.07 13.00
C LYS A 77 -1.58 -3.94 11.97
N SER A 78 -1.26 -2.70 12.35
CA SER A 78 -1.34 -1.54 11.44
C SER A 78 -0.56 -1.74 10.14
N MET A 79 0.60 -2.39 10.20
CA MET A 79 1.48 -2.63 9.05
C MET A 79 1.26 -3.98 8.35
N SER A 80 0.53 -4.90 9.00
CA SER A 80 0.34 -6.28 8.55
C SER A 80 -1.14 -6.67 8.51
N ILE A 81 -1.93 -5.83 7.84
CA ILE A 81 -3.37 -6.06 7.67
C ILE A 81 -3.58 -7.23 6.73
N CYS A 82 -4.43 -8.15 7.13
CA CYS A 82 -4.79 -9.31 6.32
C CYS A 82 -6.30 -9.53 6.31
N SER A 83 -6.84 -9.81 5.14
CA SER A 83 -8.25 -10.18 4.98
C SER A 83 -8.43 -11.19 3.86
N LYS A 84 -9.30 -12.19 4.07
CA LYS A 84 -9.67 -13.15 3.02
C LYS A 84 -10.78 -12.61 2.12
N LYS A 85 -11.68 -11.80 2.68
CA LYS A 85 -12.80 -11.15 1.99
C LYS A 85 -12.99 -9.75 2.57
N PRO A 86 -12.61 -8.67 1.85
CA PRO A 86 -11.94 -8.68 0.51
C PRO A 86 -10.50 -9.23 0.61
N LYS A 87 -9.96 -9.68 -0.53
CA LYS A 87 -8.62 -10.26 -0.66
C LYS A 87 -7.54 -9.18 -0.50
N PHE A 88 -7.05 -8.99 0.72
CA PHE A 88 -6.12 -7.94 1.06
C PHE A 88 -4.96 -8.46 1.92
N PHE A 89 -3.75 -8.01 1.60
CA PHE A 89 -2.56 -8.31 2.39
C PHE A 89 -1.59 -7.14 2.39
N SER A 90 -1.09 -6.75 3.56
CA SER A 90 0.00 -5.78 3.69
C SER A 90 1.16 -6.32 4.51
N SER A 91 2.36 -5.77 4.26
CA SER A 91 3.58 -6.16 4.95
C SER A 91 4.46 -4.95 5.21
N SER A 92 5.20 -4.99 6.32
CA SER A 92 6.24 -4.01 6.66
C SER A 92 7.58 -4.29 5.96
N ILE A 93 7.73 -5.46 5.33
CA ILE A 93 8.96 -5.82 4.62
C ILE A 93 9.01 -5.11 3.28
N VAL A 94 10.03 -4.28 3.07
CA VAL A 94 10.25 -3.56 1.81
C VAL A 94 10.40 -4.56 0.66
N GLY A 95 9.56 -4.42 -0.37
CA GLY A 95 9.55 -5.33 -1.52
C GLY A 95 8.97 -6.72 -1.25
N GLY A 96 8.74 -7.11 0.00
CA GLY A 96 8.30 -8.46 0.37
C GLY A 96 6.94 -8.89 -0.23
N THR A 97 6.06 -7.93 -0.50
CA THR A 97 4.77 -8.22 -1.12
C THR A 97 4.87 -8.52 -2.63
N LEU A 98 5.95 -8.12 -3.29
CA LEU A 98 6.13 -8.26 -4.74
C LEU A 98 6.16 -9.73 -5.19
N PRO A 99 7.06 -10.60 -4.67
CA PRO A 99 7.11 -12.00 -5.06
C PRO A 99 5.86 -12.77 -4.63
N ILE A 100 5.25 -12.43 -3.49
CA ILE A 100 3.99 -13.04 -3.04
C ILE A 100 2.86 -12.73 -4.04
N ALA A 101 2.72 -11.46 -4.42
CA ALA A 101 1.72 -11.02 -5.39
C ALA A 101 1.96 -11.64 -6.78
N LEU A 102 3.23 -11.79 -7.19
CA LEU A 102 3.62 -12.47 -8.42
C LEU A 102 3.15 -13.91 -8.41
N GLY A 103 3.40 -14.65 -7.31
CA GLY A 103 2.93 -16.04 -7.13
C GLY A 103 1.42 -16.15 -7.22
N VAL A 104 0.66 -15.22 -6.62
CA VAL A 104 -0.80 -15.18 -6.73
C VAL A 104 -1.24 -14.92 -8.17
N ALA A 105 -0.59 -14.01 -8.90
CA ALA A 105 -0.91 -13.77 -10.30
C ALA A 105 -0.62 -14.99 -11.20
N MET A 106 0.45 -15.72 -10.91
CA MET A 106 0.77 -16.99 -11.57
C MET A 106 -0.31 -18.05 -11.29
N SER A 107 -0.71 -18.21 -10.03
CA SER A 107 -1.78 -19.13 -9.63
C SER A 107 -3.09 -18.79 -10.35
N ASN A 108 -3.45 -17.50 -10.42
CA ASN A 108 -4.64 -17.07 -11.16
C ASN A 108 -4.58 -17.45 -12.64
N LYS A 109 -3.42 -17.28 -13.28
CA LYS A 109 -3.21 -17.67 -14.69
C LYS A 109 -3.37 -19.18 -14.87
N LEU A 110 -2.71 -20.00 -14.04
CA LEU A 110 -2.78 -21.47 -14.10
C LEU A 110 -4.22 -22.00 -13.90
N LYS A 111 -4.96 -21.38 -12.98
CA LYS A 111 -6.37 -21.71 -12.71
C LYS A 111 -7.35 -21.09 -13.70
N LYS A 112 -6.86 -20.39 -14.74
CA LYS A 112 -7.70 -19.64 -15.70
C LYS A 112 -8.64 -18.65 -15.02
N ASN A 113 -8.26 -18.12 -13.84
CA ASN A 113 -9.01 -17.12 -13.11
C ASN A 113 -8.76 -15.73 -13.71
N ASN A 114 -9.81 -14.94 -13.89
CA ASN A 114 -9.74 -13.59 -14.47
C ASN A 114 -9.44 -12.49 -13.44
N GLU A 115 -9.30 -12.83 -12.17
CA GLU A 115 -8.97 -11.87 -11.12
C GLU A 115 -7.60 -11.22 -11.37
N LYS A 116 -7.53 -9.92 -11.12
CA LYS A 116 -6.30 -9.14 -11.21
C LYS A 116 -5.60 -9.10 -9.85
N VAL A 117 -4.32 -8.81 -9.90
CA VAL A 117 -3.51 -8.55 -8.71
C VAL A 117 -3.00 -7.12 -8.76
N TRP A 118 -3.20 -6.36 -7.70
CA TRP A 118 -2.75 -4.98 -7.56
C TRP A 118 -1.75 -4.87 -6.43
N VAL A 119 -0.58 -4.28 -6.71
CA VAL A 119 0.51 -4.17 -5.74
C VAL A 119 0.87 -2.69 -5.58
N PHE A 120 0.64 -2.16 -4.38
CA PHE A 120 0.99 -0.78 -4.02
C PHE A 120 2.36 -0.77 -3.35
N ILE A 121 3.28 0.00 -3.89
CA ILE A 121 4.67 0.11 -3.43
C ILE A 121 5.11 1.58 -3.36
N GLY A 122 6.07 1.88 -2.49
CA GLY A 122 6.71 3.18 -2.48
C GLY A 122 7.74 3.35 -3.61
N ASP A 123 8.11 4.58 -3.86
CA ASP A 123 9.08 4.99 -4.88
C ASP A 123 10.47 4.35 -4.70
N MET A 124 10.99 4.25 -3.47
CA MET A 124 12.27 3.57 -3.23
C MET A 124 12.16 2.05 -3.49
N THR A 125 11.02 1.43 -3.18
CA THR A 125 10.79 0.00 -3.50
C THR A 125 10.78 -0.23 -5.01
N TYR A 126 10.26 0.71 -5.79
CA TYR A 126 10.30 0.67 -7.25
C TYR A 126 11.72 0.59 -7.81
N GLU A 127 12.71 1.20 -7.15
CA GLU A 127 14.11 1.19 -7.60
C GLU A 127 14.88 -0.09 -7.19
N THR A 128 14.25 -1.00 -6.42
CA THR A 128 14.90 -2.25 -5.98
C THR A 128 14.97 -3.31 -7.08
N GLY A 129 15.99 -4.17 -7.03
CA GLY A 129 16.14 -5.32 -7.94
C GLY A 129 14.91 -6.23 -7.92
N VAL A 130 14.34 -6.50 -6.75
CA VAL A 130 13.16 -7.37 -6.59
C VAL A 130 11.94 -6.84 -7.36
N PHE A 131 11.74 -5.51 -7.45
CA PHE A 131 10.68 -4.95 -8.29
C PHE A 131 10.94 -5.26 -9.77
N HIS A 132 12.14 -4.99 -10.25
CA HIS A 132 12.47 -5.18 -11.66
C HIS A 132 12.40 -6.64 -12.08
N GLU A 133 12.83 -7.57 -11.23
CA GLU A 133 12.71 -9.01 -11.45
C GLU A 133 11.24 -9.44 -11.54
N CYS A 134 10.42 -9.08 -10.55
CA CYS A 134 9.00 -9.40 -10.52
C CYS A 134 8.25 -8.79 -11.71
N HIS A 135 8.55 -7.52 -12.04
CA HIS A 135 7.93 -6.83 -13.17
C HIS A 135 8.29 -7.51 -14.50
N LYS A 136 9.59 -7.76 -14.75
CA LYS A 136 10.08 -8.41 -15.98
C LYS A 136 9.42 -9.78 -16.15
N TYR A 137 9.39 -10.59 -15.09
CA TYR A 137 8.75 -11.91 -15.13
C TYR A 137 7.24 -11.81 -15.40
N ALA A 138 6.56 -10.86 -14.74
CA ALA A 138 5.12 -10.65 -14.92
C ALA A 138 4.76 -10.28 -16.36
N ILE A 139 5.53 -9.38 -16.97
CA ILE A 139 5.30 -8.94 -18.35
C ILE A 139 5.57 -10.07 -19.34
N GLN A 140 6.71 -10.77 -19.20
CA GLN A 140 7.08 -11.89 -20.07
C GLN A 140 6.05 -13.01 -20.04
N ASN A 141 5.46 -13.26 -18.87
CA ASN A 141 4.46 -14.32 -18.70
C ASN A 141 3.03 -13.83 -18.88
N ASN A 142 2.79 -12.61 -19.32
CA ASN A 142 1.45 -12.03 -19.53
C ASN A 142 0.54 -12.18 -18.30
N LEU A 143 1.07 -11.93 -17.10
CA LEU A 143 0.31 -12.00 -15.86
C LEU A 143 -0.58 -10.78 -15.67
N LYS A 144 -1.79 -11.00 -15.10
CA LYS A 144 -2.73 -9.91 -14.78
C LYS A 144 -2.37 -9.24 -13.44
N ILE A 145 -1.16 -8.68 -13.37
CA ILE A 145 -0.66 -7.95 -12.23
C ILE A 145 -0.39 -6.49 -12.61
N TYR A 146 -0.72 -5.56 -11.72
CA TYR A 146 -0.55 -4.13 -11.87
C TYR A 146 0.19 -3.57 -10.67
N PHE A 147 1.20 -2.77 -10.91
CA PHE A 147 2.01 -2.13 -9.89
C PHE A 147 1.62 -0.66 -9.77
N VAL A 148 1.36 -0.19 -8.57
CA VAL A 148 1.05 1.21 -8.29
C VAL A 148 2.17 1.78 -7.44
N VAL A 149 2.90 2.73 -7.99
CA VAL A 149 4.00 3.43 -7.33
C VAL A 149 3.49 4.71 -6.70
N GLU A 150 3.50 4.76 -5.39
CA GLU A 150 3.10 5.87 -4.55
C GLU A 150 4.33 6.72 -4.25
N ASP A 151 4.60 7.71 -5.12
CA ASP A 151 5.81 8.50 -5.07
C ASP A 151 5.67 9.73 -4.18
N ASN A 152 6.29 9.68 -3.03
CA ASN A 152 6.44 10.83 -2.14
C ASN A 152 7.88 11.34 -2.07
N ASN A 153 8.77 10.81 -2.91
CA ASN A 153 10.20 11.09 -2.95
C ASN A 153 10.92 10.82 -1.62
N MET A 154 10.43 9.91 -0.79
CA MET A 154 11.02 9.65 0.53
C MET A 154 10.98 8.17 0.89
N SER A 155 12.14 7.60 1.21
CA SER A 155 12.27 6.35 1.92
C SER A 155 12.70 6.62 3.35
N THR A 156 11.80 6.38 4.32
CA THR A 156 12.02 6.80 5.71
C THR A 156 12.32 8.31 5.77
N ASN A 157 13.56 8.71 5.83
CA ASN A 157 14.02 10.10 5.85
C ASN A 157 15.01 10.43 4.72
N THR A 158 15.24 9.50 3.78
CA THR A 158 16.15 9.70 2.65
C THR A 158 15.35 9.99 1.39
N PRO A 159 15.60 11.10 0.69
CA PRO A 159 14.97 11.36 -0.59
C PRO A 159 15.38 10.32 -1.64
N THR A 160 14.42 9.71 -2.31
CA THR A 160 14.67 8.70 -3.34
C THR A 160 15.50 9.27 -4.49
N THR A 161 15.26 10.53 -4.85
CA THR A 161 16.01 11.22 -5.91
C THR A 161 17.47 11.49 -5.57
N SER A 162 17.83 11.56 -4.28
CA SER A 162 19.24 11.71 -3.87
C SER A 162 20.05 10.43 -4.09
N VAL A 163 19.38 9.27 -4.10
CA VAL A 163 20.02 7.95 -4.29
C VAL A 163 19.99 7.53 -5.76
N TRP A 164 18.84 7.66 -6.41
CA TRP A 164 18.58 7.06 -7.73
C TRP A 164 18.35 8.07 -8.84
N GLY A 165 18.34 9.37 -8.54
CA GLY A 165 17.99 10.40 -9.51
C GLY A 165 16.49 10.39 -9.87
N ARG A 166 16.12 11.11 -10.95
CA ARG A 166 14.72 11.25 -11.37
C ARG A 166 14.35 10.55 -12.67
N LYS A 167 15.19 9.71 -13.21
CA LYS A 167 14.92 9.03 -14.49
C LYS A 167 13.86 7.94 -14.30
N THR A 168 12.63 8.24 -14.65
CA THR A 168 11.54 7.27 -14.63
C THR A 168 11.17 6.85 -16.05
N LYS A 169 11.35 5.59 -16.39
CA LYS A 169 10.83 5.01 -17.63
C LYS A 169 9.36 4.63 -17.41
N LYS A 170 8.52 4.90 -18.41
CA LYS A 170 7.15 4.38 -18.43
C LYS A 170 7.19 2.87 -18.66
N LEU A 171 6.78 2.08 -17.70
CA LEU A 171 6.74 0.62 -17.79
C LEU A 171 5.29 0.13 -17.98
N LYS A 172 5.15 -0.97 -18.73
CA LYS A 172 3.84 -1.63 -18.92
C LYS A 172 3.28 -2.12 -17.58
N ASN A 173 1.98 -1.95 -17.35
CA ASN A 173 1.28 -2.32 -16.11
C ASN A 173 1.78 -1.60 -14.85
N VAL A 174 2.46 -0.47 -15.00
CA VAL A 174 2.89 0.38 -13.88
C VAL A 174 2.13 1.70 -13.93
N ILE A 175 1.50 2.05 -12.82
CA ILE A 175 0.88 3.35 -12.58
C ILE A 175 1.72 4.06 -11.53
N ARG A 176 2.15 5.28 -11.79
CA ARG A 176 2.89 6.09 -10.82
C ARG A 176 2.16 7.39 -10.60
N TYR A 177 2.01 7.81 -9.34
CA TYR A 177 1.51 9.12 -8.97
C TYR A 177 2.38 9.77 -7.90
N PHE A 178 2.38 11.10 -7.90
CA PHE A 178 3.18 11.90 -6.97
C PHE A 178 2.28 12.51 -5.91
N TYR A 179 2.79 12.58 -4.66
CA TYR A 179 2.11 13.26 -3.56
C TYR A 179 3.13 13.72 -2.52
N LYS A 180 2.79 14.73 -1.72
CA LYS A 180 3.59 15.15 -0.59
C LYS A 180 3.06 14.47 0.67
N ARG A 181 3.92 13.73 1.38
CA ARG A 181 3.57 13.07 2.63
C ARG A 181 3.11 14.10 3.69
N GLU A 182 2.00 13.84 4.36
CA GLU A 182 1.47 14.70 5.42
C GLU A 182 2.11 14.37 6.78
N TYR A 183 2.21 13.09 7.10
CA TYR A 183 2.73 12.61 8.38
C TYR A 183 4.21 12.21 8.30
N PRO A 184 4.93 12.11 9.43
CA PRO A 184 6.29 11.57 9.46
C PRO A 184 6.31 10.13 8.97
N HIS A 185 7.52 9.51 8.90
CA HIS A 185 7.64 8.13 8.44
C HIS A 185 6.76 7.18 9.28
N HIS A 186 6.81 7.31 10.60
CA HIS A 186 5.98 6.53 11.53
C HIS A 186 5.43 7.46 12.63
N GLY A 187 4.40 6.98 13.34
CA GLY A 187 3.75 7.74 14.40
C GLY A 187 2.91 8.90 13.86
N THR A 188 2.74 9.93 14.69
CA THR A 188 1.84 11.06 14.43
C THR A 188 2.54 12.41 14.35
N GLY A 189 3.85 12.44 14.62
CA GLY A 189 4.61 13.69 14.82
C GLY A 189 4.62 14.18 16.28
N SER A 190 3.77 13.59 17.14
CA SER A 190 3.79 13.82 18.57
C SER A 190 4.61 12.74 19.29
N TRP A 191 5.29 13.11 20.36
CA TRP A 191 6.01 12.14 21.19
C TRP A 191 5.02 11.33 22.04
N VAL A 192 5.06 10.01 21.91
CA VAL A 192 4.19 9.09 22.66
C VAL A 192 5.05 8.05 23.38
N LEU A 193 5.06 8.08 24.71
CA LEU A 193 5.66 7.07 25.56
C LEU A 193 4.62 6.01 25.93
N PHE A 194 4.95 4.73 25.76
CA PHE A 194 4.09 3.61 26.11
C PHE A 194 4.50 2.98 27.44
#